data_16f864af92f8a4fe8a06189704e14a13
#
_entry.id   16f864af92f8a4fe8a06189704e14a13
#
_cell.length_a   1.000
_cell.length_b   1.000
_cell.length_c   1.000
_cell.angle_alpha   90.00
_cell.angle_beta   90.00
_cell.angle_gamma   90.00
#
_symmetry.space_group_name_H-M   'P 1'
#
loop_
_entity.id
_entity.type
_entity.pdbx_description
1 polymer ?
#
loop_
_entity_poly.entity_id
_entity_poly.type
_entity_poly.pdbx_seq_one_letter_code
_entity_poly.pdbx_strand_id
1 'polypeptide(L)'
;MVREFCSCRSVALLFVATLFCGQAMGQLVEKRTFVSQKKINAFDNTTFCTAYLSDGTMYTMRDIAISDLRNIDHIVFNPTGSSLAVLRQKKPVAIFSFRDRNKKLFELKEKRKGLKEKPLVLAMCYGSDARNFIVSNSLGEIVVYDTREYLPQAYIQGDAPATSLALSSNNYFIASAVGKEVVIWNFQTREKRKSIPMPAVVKEVAFSPDASLLAVTTDDKRLTIIDTKNWDKVDIFDKLGGMLTSPSFHPEGKYVSVVRDNKDIIIVNLKNSVVEQELPEAQIGVMGTRFFKNNQNSEVFLLSNRPYQIVFWDANGLNPFYGKIMGKEVDAKMNEWVKMMQGESMEDYAIRVNDESRLKQQQLFAQEVATELAGDRISID
;
A
#
# COMPACT_ATOMS: atom_id res chain seq x y z
N MET A 1 -18.99 49.55 11.44
CA MET A 1 -17.97 48.71 12.03
C MET A 1 -18.55 47.28 12.09
N VAL A 2 -18.54 46.60 10.94
CA VAL A 2 -19.07 45.26 10.80
C VAL A 2 -17.87 44.39 10.41
N ARG A 3 -17.51 43.44 11.27
CA ARG A 3 -16.48 42.43 10.99
C ARG A 3 -17.13 41.37 10.13
N GLU A 4 -16.72 41.28 8.89
CA GLU A 4 -17.01 40.11 8.05
C GLU A 4 -16.23 38.91 8.55
N PHE A 5 -16.96 37.93 9.05
CA PHE A 5 -16.44 36.60 9.31
C PHE A 5 -16.25 35.88 7.96
N CYS A 6 -15.03 35.68 7.58
CA CYS A 6 -14.67 34.80 6.50
C CYS A 6 -15.08 33.35 6.89
N SER A 7 -16.19 32.87 6.37
CA SER A 7 -16.65 31.50 6.59
C SER A 7 -15.73 30.55 5.82
N CYS A 8 -14.82 29.94 6.53
CA CYS A 8 -14.13 28.76 6.07
C CYS A 8 -15.20 27.67 5.87
N ARG A 9 -15.57 27.39 4.62
CA ARG A 9 -16.45 26.28 4.29
C ARG A 9 -15.71 24.99 4.65
N SER A 10 -15.98 24.48 5.83
CA SER A 10 -15.65 23.14 6.24
C SER A 10 -16.30 22.19 5.26
N VAL A 11 -15.50 21.48 4.47
CA VAL A 11 -15.96 20.35 3.70
C VAL A 11 -16.40 19.30 4.73
N ALA A 12 -17.71 19.14 4.90
CA ALA A 12 -18.27 18.14 5.79
C ALA A 12 -17.86 16.76 5.27
N LEU A 13 -16.93 16.13 5.95
CA LEU A 13 -16.55 14.74 5.75
C LEU A 13 -17.64 13.87 6.34
N LEU A 14 -18.48 13.31 5.49
CA LEU A 14 -19.45 12.31 5.92
C LEU A 14 -18.72 10.97 6.12
N PHE A 15 -18.52 10.57 7.35
CA PHE A 15 -18.10 9.23 7.69
C PHE A 15 -19.32 8.31 7.63
N VAL A 16 -19.37 7.45 6.64
CA VAL A 16 -20.34 6.34 6.59
C VAL A 16 -19.63 5.11 7.13
N ALA A 17 -19.97 4.73 8.36
CA ALA A 17 -19.60 3.42 8.90
C ALA A 17 -20.59 2.40 8.31
N THR A 18 -20.18 1.70 7.27
CA THR A 18 -20.92 0.54 6.79
C THR A 18 -20.48 -0.69 7.56
N LEU A 19 -21.34 -1.17 8.43
CA LEU A 19 -21.25 -2.50 9.03
C LEU A 19 -21.55 -3.53 7.94
N PHE A 20 -20.52 -4.13 7.35
CA PHE A 20 -20.67 -5.32 6.52
C PHE A 20 -20.38 -6.58 7.33
N CYS A 21 -21.35 -7.48 7.23
CA CYS A 21 -21.46 -8.72 7.94
C CYS A 21 -20.61 -9.81 7.28
N GLY A 22 -19.80 -10.47 8.08
CA GLY A 22 -19.43 -11.87 7.90
C GLY A 22 -18.38 -12.20 6.87
N GLN A 23 -17.14 -12.31 7.30
CA GLN A 23 -16.12 -13.03 6.54
C GLN A 23 -15.28 -13.92 7.47
N ALA A 24 -14.84 -15.06 6.92
CA ALA A 24 -14.05 -16.05 7.63
C ALA A 24 -12.70 -15.50 8.13
N MET A 25 -12.13 -16.16 9.13
CA MET A 25 -10.83 -15.82 9.70
C MET A 25 -9.75 -15.66 8.64
N GLY A 26 -8.95 -14.60 8.74
CA GLY A 26 -7.89 -14.28 7.79
C GLY A 26 -8.27 -13.27 6.72
N GLN A 27 -9.46 -12.67 6.78
CA GLN A 27 -9.95 -11.78 5.75
C GLN A 27 -9.83 -10.30 6.14
N LEU A 28 -9.69 -9.45 5.12
CA LEU A 28 -9.79 -8.00 5.27
C LEU A 28 -11.25 -7.60 5.46
N VAL A 29 -11.48 -6.71 6.41
CA VAL A 29 -12.81 -6.15 6.69
C VAL A 29 -12.76 -4.63 6.46
N GLU A 30 -13.72 -4.09 5.70
CA GLU A 30 -13.84 -2.65 5.54
C GLU A 30 -14.15 -2.00 6.89
N LYS A 31 -13.23 -1.16 7.40
CA LYS A 31 -13.36 -0.48 8.69
C LYS A 31 -13.79 0.96 8.54
N ARG A 32 -13.34 1.64 7.51
CA ARG A 32 -13.61 3.05 7.28
C ARG A 32 -13.48 3.40 5.81
N THR A 33 -14.38 4.24 5.34
CA THR A 33 -14.32 4.83 4.01
C THR A 33 -14.30 6.36 4.09
N PHE A 34 -13.32 6.93 3.42
CA PHE A 34 -13.24 8.36 3.21
C PHE A 34 -13.79 8.67 1.82
N VAL A 35 -14.82 9.51 1.75
CA VAL A 35 -15.48 9.89 0.48
C VAL A 35 -15.08 11.32 0.10
N SER A 36 -14.62 11.49 -1.13
CA SER A 36 -14.33 12.79 -1.73
C SER A 36 -15.37 13.16 -2.78
N GLN A 37 -15.73 14.43 -2.85
CA GLN A 37 -16.59 14.95 -3.93
C GLN A 37 -15.83 15.07 -5.26
N LYS A 38 -14.51 14.97 -5.26
CA LYS A 38 -13.64 15.12 -6.43
C LYS A 38 -12.79 13.89 -6.63
N LYS A 39 -12.44 13.63 -7.89
CA LYS A 39 -11.64 12.46 -8.26
C LYS A 39 -10.27 12.49 -7.58
N ILE A 40 -9.89 11.37 -6.98
CA ILE A 40 -8.57 11.13 -6.41
C ILE A 40 -7.67 10.61 -7.52
N ASN A 41 -6.57 11.30 -7.82
CA ASN A 41 -5.66 10.92 -8.90
C ASN A 41 -4.41 10.18 -8.40
N ALA A 42 -3.98 10.45 -7.17
CA ALA A 42 -2.84 9.79 -6.57
C ALA A 42 -3.00 9.73 -5.06
N PHE A 43 -2.46 8.70 -4.45
CA PHE A 43 -2.34 8.60 -3.00
C PHE A 43 -1.02 7.95 -2.62
N ASP A 44 -0.52 8.31 -1.48
CA ASP A 44 0.54 7.58 -0.79
C ASP A 44 0.24 7.58 0.70
N ASN A 45 0.83 6.65 1.40
CA ASN A 45 0.62 6.48 2.82
C ASN A 45 1.92 6.27 3.57
N THR A 46 2.08 7.10 4.60
CA THR A 46 3.04 6.83 5.68
C THR A 46 2.25 6.78 6.99
N THR A 47 2.63 7.56 8.00
CA THR A 47 1.82 7.82 9.21
C THR A 47 0.55 8.63 8.92
N PHE A 48 0.43 9.22 7.73
CA PHE A 48 -0.70 10.04 7.30
C PHE A 48 -1.15 9.61 5.92
N CYS A 49 -2.41 9.25 5.79
CA CYS A 49 -3.01 9.02 4.48
C CYS A 49 -3.16 10.35 3.76
N THR A 50 -2.73 10.41 2.52
CA THR A 50 -2.87 11.59 1.67
C THR A 50 -3.54 11.22 0.37
N ALA A 51 -4.49 12.02 -0.04
CA ALA A 51 -5.15 11.89 -1.33
C ALA A 51 -5.01 13.18 -2.11
N TYR A 52 -4.65 13.06 -3.39
CA TYR A 52 -4.66 14.17 -4.33
C TYR A 52 -5.99 14.22 -5.07
N LEU A 53 -6.57 15.41 -5.18
CA LEU A 53 -7.79 15.63 -5.92
C LEU A 53 -7.53 16.32 -7.25
N SER A 54 -8.34 16.02 -8.26
CA SER A 54 -8.16 16.49 -9.64
C SER A 54 -8.26 18.00 -9.86
N ASP A 55 -8.75 18.74 -8.89
CA ASP A 55 -8.84 20.21 -8.93
C ASP A 55 -7.54 20.92 -8.56
N GLY A 56 -6.48 20.18 -8.31
CA GLY A 56 -5.20 20.74 -7.89
C GLY A 56 -5.05 20.91 -6.37
N THR A 57 -6.03 20.50 -5.59
CA THR A 57 -5.95 20.51 -4.13
C THR A 57 -5.57 19.14 -3.61
N MET A 58 -4.63 19.10 -2.68
CA MET A 58 -4.25 17.90 -1.97
C MET A 58 -4.77 17.98 -0.53
N TYR A 59 -5.38 16.89 -0.10
CA TYR A 59 -5.89 16.75 1.26
C TYR A 59 -5.12 15.65 1.99
N THR A 60 -4.85 15.89 3.25
CA THR A 60 -4.30 14.90 4.17
C THR A 60 -5.34 14.62 5.25
N MET A 61 -5.23 13.49 5.95
CA MET A 61 -6.12 13.18 7.06
C MET A 61 -6.01 14.14 8.26
N ARG A 62 -5.08 15.09 8.22
CA ARG A 62 -4.90 16.14 9.24
C ARG A 62 -5.36 17.53 8.78
N ASP A 63 -6.32 17.62 7.86
CA ASP A 63 -6.86 18.89 7.33
C ASP A 63 -5.79 19.83 6.75
N ILE A 64 -4.76 19.25 6.16
CA ILE A 64 -3.71 20.02 5.51
C ILE A 64 -4.02 20.10 4.02
N ALA A 65 -4.37 21.26 3.54
CA ALA A 65 -4.59 21.50 2.11
C ALA A 65 -3.36 22.14 1.47
N ILE A 66 -2.88 21.57 0.38
CA ILE A 66 -1.91 22.20 -0.54
C ILE A 66 -2.67 22.56 -1.81
N SER A 67 -2.75 23.86 -2.11
CA SER A 67 -3.38 24.36 -3.34
C SER A 67 -2.39 24.46 -4.49
N ASP A 68 -2.91 24.57 -5.71
CA ASP A 68 -2.18 24.86 -6.96
C ASP A 68 -1.31 23.73 -7.53
N LEU A 69 -1.60 22.50 -7.18
CA LEU A 69 -0.96 21.33 -7.77
C LEU A 69 -1.82 20.76 -8.91
N ARG A 70 -1.40 20.96 -10.16
CA ARG A 70 -2.06 20.40 -11.34
C ARG A 70 -1.21 19.32 -11.99
N ASN A 71 -1.85 18.37 -12.66
CA ASN A 71 -1.20 17.31 -13.44
C ASN A 71 -0.19 16.52 -12.63
N ILE A 72 -0.62 15.99 -11.48
CA ILE A 72 0.18 15.09 -10.66
C ILE A 72 0.13 13.69 -11.25
N ASP A 73 1.29 13.09 -11.40
CA ASP A 73 1.44 11.70 -11.83
C ASP A 73 1.63 10.78 -10.62
N HIS A 74 2.45 11.22 -9.66
CA HIS A 74 2.80 10.40 -8.51
C HIS A 74 3.16 11.25 -7.29
N ILE A 75 2.88 10.73 -6.10
CA ILE A 75 3.26 11.33 -4.82
C ILE A 75 3.92 10.28 -3.95
N VAL A 76 4.95 10.69 -3.20
CA VAL A 76 5.61 9.81 -2.22
C VAL A 76 5.94 10.59 -0.97
N PHE A 77 5.53 10.05 0.18
CA PHE A 77 5.88 10.62 1.47
C PHE A 77 7.28 10.22 1.93
N ASN A 78 7.94 11.16 2.56
CA ASN A 78 9.04 10.81 3.44
C ASN A 78 8.51 9.93 4.59
N PRO A 79 9.17 8.82 4.95
CA PRO A 79 8.70 7.88 5.99
C PRO A 79 8.41 8.50 7.35
N THR A 80 9.02 9.66 7.68
CA THR A 80 8.69 10.41 8.89
C THR A 80 7.43 11.26 8.76
N GLY A 81 6.82 11.32 7.58
CA GLY A 81 5.69 12.21 7.29
C GLY A 81 6.06 13.70 7.30
N SER A 82 7.34 14.05 7.33
CA SER A 82 7.80 15.44 7.42
C SER A 82 7.77 16.19 6.10
N SER A 83 7.83 15.47 4.98
CA SER A 83 7.82 16.04 3.64
C SER A 83 7.16 15.11 2.63
N LEU A 84 6.75 15.69 1.52
CA LEU A 84 6.11 15.01 0.40
C LEU A 84 6.82 15.40 -0.89
N ALA A 85 7.18 14.41 -1.70
CA ALA A 85 7.60 14.59 -3.07
C ALA A 85 6.43 14.43 -4.02
N VAL A 86 6.28 15.35 -4.96
CA VAL A 86 5.21 15.39 -5.95
C VAL A 86 5.82 15.41 -7.35
N LEU A 87 5.59 14.33 -8.09
CA LEU A 87 5.93 14.22 -9.50
C LEU A 87 4.78 14.76 -10.35
N ARG A 88 5.11 15.64 -11.30
CA ARG A 88 4.15 16.27 -12.21
C ARG A 88 4.61 16.11 -13.65
N GLN A 89 3.65 15.97 -14.55
CA GLN A 89 3.95 15.81 -15.97
C GLN A 89 4.91 16.89 -16.47
N LYS A 90 6.04 16.44 -17.03
CA LYS A 90 7.07 17.31 -17.66
C LYS A 90 7.59 18.45 -16.77
N LYS A 91 7.45 18.32 -15.45
CA LYS A 91 7.95 19.31 -14.48
C LYS A 91 8.94 18.68 -13.51
N PRO A 92 9.82 19.46 -12.91
CA PRO A 92 10.66 18.97 -11.81
C PRO A 92 9.81 18.45 -10.65
N VAL A 93 10.33 17.47 -9.92
CA VAL A 93 9.72 17.02 -8.66
C VAL A 93 9.67 18.18 -7.67
N ALA A 94 8.50 18.45 -7.12
CA ALA A 94 8.31 19.44 -6.09
C ALA A 94 8.33 18.80 -4.71
N ILE A 95 9.06 19.38 -3.77
CA ILE A 95 9.13 18.93 -2.38
C ILE A 95 8.37 19.91 -1.49
N PHE A 96 7.48 19.39 -0.67
CA PHE A 96 6.68 20.15 0.29
C PHE A 96 7.02 19.74 1.72
N SER A 97 7.11 20.72 2.65
CA SER A 97 7.24 20.47 4.06
C SER A 97 5.89 20.50 4.75
N PHE A 98 5.63 19.51 5.61
CA PHE A 98 4.48 19.52 6.50
C PHE A 98 4.77 20.20 7.85
N ARG A 99 6.05 20.43 8.16
CA ARG A 99 6.45 21.18 9.37
C ARG A 99 6.11 22.67 9.27
N ASP A 100 6.23 23.23 8.06
CA ASP A 100 6.04 24.64 7.79
C ASP A 100 4.69 24.94 7.08
N ARG A 101 3.59 24.39 7.57
CA ARG A 101 2.24 24.60 7.03
C ARG A 101 2.14 24.38 5.51
N ASN A 102 2.71 23.28 5.04
CA ASN A 102 2.69 22.88 3.62
C ASN A 102 3.46 23.80 2.67
N LYS A 103 4.43 24.49 3.17
CA LYS A 103 5.28 25.32 2.34
C LYS A 103 6.02 24.47 1.31
N LYS A 104 5.91 24.86 0.03
CA LYS A 104 6.78 24.32 -1.00
C LYS A 104 8.23 24.70 -0.64
N LEU A 105 9.08 23.70 -0.40
CA LEU A 105 10.47 23.92 -0.08
C LEU A 105 11.25 24.29 -1.34
N PHE A 106 11.16 23.45 -2.36
CA PHE A 106 11.86 23.66 -3.62
C PHE A 106 11.38 22.70 -4.71
N GLU A 107 11.93 22.86 -5.91
CA GLU A 107 11.83 21.90 -7.01
C GLU A 107 13.21 21.28 -7.24
N LEU A 108 13.27 19.96 -7.41
CA LEU A 108 14.49 19.30 -7.84
C LEU A 108 14.84 19.81 -9.24
N LYS A 109 15.96 20.49 -9.34
CA LYS A 109 16.45 21.01 -10.61
C LYS A 109 17.75 20.29 -10.97
N GLU A 110 17.84 19.89 -12.20
CA GLU A 110 19.11 19.45 -12.76
C GLU A 110 20.09 20.64 -12.78
N LYS A 111 21.25 20.48 -12.14
CA LYS A 111 22.26 21.53 -12.03
C LYS A 111 23.44 21.32 -12.95
N ARG A 112 23.52 20.17 -13.65
CA ARG A 112 24.63 19.89 -14.55
C ARG A 112 24.57 20.78 -15.79
N LYS A 113 25.71 21.39 -16.12
CA LYS A 113 25.86 22.18 -17.34
C LYS A 113 26.07 21.25 -18.55
N GLY A 114 25.61 21.65 -19.71
CA GLY A 114 25.88 20.94 -20.98
C GLY A 114 24.90 19.81 -21.34
N LEU A 115 23.85 19.58 -20.55
CA LEU A 115 22.77 18.69 -20.96
C LEU A 115 21.97 19.31 -22.10
N LYS A 116 21.83 18.58 -23.22
CA LYS A 116 21.03 19.02 -24.36
C LYS A 116 19.55 19.12 -24.04
N GLU A 117 19.08 18.17 -23.17
CA GLU A 117 17.68 18.10 -22.72
C GLU A 117 17.63 17.96 -21.20
N LYS A 118 16.55 18.47 -20.60
CA LYS A 118 16.30 18.26 -19.17
C LYS A 118 15.76 16.85 -18.96
N PRO A 119 16.40 16.04 -18.09
CA PRO A 119 15.92 14.70 -17.82
C PRO A 119 14.51 14.76 -17.19
N LEU A 120 13.62 13.89 -17.67
CA LEU A 120 12.31 13.69 -17.07
C LEU A 120 12.43 12.62 -15.98
N VAL A 121 11.90 12.90 -14.80
CA VAL A 121 11.79 11.91 -13.74
C VAL A 121 10.68 10.92 -14.09
N LEU A 122 10.98 9.62 -13.96
CA LEU A 122 10.08 8.52 -14.31
C LEU A 122 9.56 7.78 -13.08
N ALA A 123 10.42 7.60 -12.08
CA ALA A 123 10.04 6.99 -10.80
C ALA A 123 10.79 7.66 -9.65
N MET A 124 10.23 7.54 -8.46
CA MET A 124 10.83 8.09 -7.24
C MET A 124 10.44 7.26 -6.02
N CYS A 125 11.34 7.16 -5.05
CA CYS A 125 11.08 6.56 -3.74
C CYS A 125 11.93 7.20 -2.65
N TYR A 126 11.45 7.12 -1.40
CA TYR A 126 12.25 7.42 -0.21
C TYR A 126 12.86 6.15 0.36
N GLY A 127 14.02 6.28 0.99
CA GLY A 127 14.53 5.24 1.89
C GLY A 127 13.73 5.15 3.17
N SER A 128 13.63 3.96 3.75
CA SER A 128 12.91 3.71 5.01
C SER A 128 13.46 4.52 6.20
N ASP A 129 14.75 4.86 6.16
CA ASP A 129 15.43 5.71 7.15
C ASP A 129 15.12 7.21 6.97
N ALA A 130 14.34 7.57 5.97
CA ALA A 130 13.98 8.94 5.60
C ALA A 130 15.16 9.87 5.23
N ARG A 131 16.38 9.32 5.07
CA ARG A 131 17.60 10.12 4.78
C ARG A 131 17.90 10.24 3.30
N ASN A 132 17.38 9.31 2.51
CA ASN A 132 17.66 9.22 1.08
C ASN A 132 16.37 9.37 0.28
N PHE A 133 16.44 10.13 -0.80
CA PHE A 133 15.40 10.23 -1.82
C PHE A 133 16.01 9.86 -3.17
N ILE A 134 15.41 8.93 -3.89
CA ILE A 134 15.96 8.36 -5.10
C ILE A 134 14.99 8.60 -6.25
N VAL A 135 15.51 9.02 -7.38
CA VAL A 135 14.74 9.18 -8.60
C VAL A 135 15.40 8.49 -9.78
N SER A 136 14.63 7.95 -10.69
CA SER A 136 15.10 7.58 -12.03
C SER A 136 14.69 8.64 -13.05
N ASN A 137 15.44 8.74 -14.11
CA ASN A 137 15.17 9.73 -15.16
C ASN A 137 15.26 9.13 -16.58
N SER A 138 14.81 9.93 -17.54
CA SER A 138 14.78 9.55 -18.97
C SER A 138 16.15 9.37 -19.62
N LEU A 139 17.24 9.73 -18.94
CA LEU A 139 18.61 9.48 -19.39
C LEU A 139 19.16 8.12 -18.93
N GLY A 140 18.33 7.31 -18.24
CA GLY A 140 18.75 6.03 -17.68
C GLY A 140 19.51 6.14 -16.38
N GLU A 141 19.51 7.30 -15.73
CA GLU A 141 20.22 7.52 -14.48
C GLU A 141 19.29 7.29 -13.28
N ILE A 142 19.87 6.77 -12.21
CA ILE A 142 19.31 6.78 -10.86
C ILE A 142 20.08 7.79 -10.05
N VAL A 143 19.41 8.83 -9.56
CA VAL A 143 20.01 9.90 -8.78
C VAL A 143 19.60 9.77 -7.33
N VAL A 144 20.58 9.73 -6.43
CA VAL A 144 20.38 9.65 -4.99
C VAL A 144 20.53 11.05 -4.40
N TYR A 145 19.53 11.51 -3.68
CA TYR A 145 19.52 12.81 -3.00
C TYR A 145 19.56 12.62 -1.48
N ASP A 146 20.27 13.49 -0.80
CA ASP A 146 20.12 13.72 0.62
C ASP A 146 18.77 14.44 0.91
N THR A 147 18.03 14.00 1.93
CA THR A 147 16.72 14.59 2.25
C THR A 147 16.77 15.83 3.13
N ARG A 148 17.95 16.25 3.61
CA ARG A 148 18.08 17.49 4.39
C ARG A 148 18.02 18.71 3.48
N GLU A 149 18.80 18.69 2.41
CA GLU A 149 18.90 19.78 1.44
C GLU A 149 18.47 19.36 0.03
N TYR A 150 18.19 18.07 -0.18
CA TYR A 150 17.90 17.45 -1.47
C TYR A 150 18.99 17.75 -2.51
N LEU A 151 20.23 17.68 -2.07
CA LEU A 151 21.38 17.75 -2.96
C LEU A 151 21.70 16.35 -3.48
N PRO A 152 22.08 16.23 -4.78
CA PRO A 152 22.47 14.95 -5.34
C PRO A 152 23.78 14.48 -4.70
N GLN A 153 23.75 13.27 -4.17
CA GLN A 153 24.89 12.59 -3.54
C GLN A 153 25.60 11.65 -4.54
N ALA A 154 24.82 11.04 -5.43
CA ALA A 154 25.34 10.10 -6.41
C ALA A 154 24.49 10.07 -7.67
N TYR A 155 25.13 9.75 -8.77
CA TYR A 155 24.52 9.43 -10.06
C TYR A 155 24.96 8.02 -10.44
N ILE A 156 23.99 7.13 -10.64
CA ILE A 156 24.21 5.76 -11.06
C ILE A 156 23.72 5.68 -12.52
N GLN A 157 24.63 5.41 -13.44
CA GLN A 157 24.26 5.27 -14.84
C GLN A 157 23.77 3.85 -15.11
N GLY A 158 22.54 3.70 -15.53
CA GLY A 158 21.97 2.46 -16.01
C GLY A 158 22.04 2.38 -17.55
N ASP A 159 21.75 1.19 -18.06
CA ASP A 159 21.76 0.90 -19.49
C ASP A 159 20.52 1.49 -20.20
N ALA A 160 19.42 1.68 -19.47
CA ALA A 160 18.17 2.28 -19.94
C ALA A 160 17.35 2.88 -18.80
N PRO A 161 16.33 3.71 -19.10
CA PRO A 161 15.47 4.32 -18.10
C PRO A 161 14.70 3.29 -17.26
N ALA A 162 14.66 3.49 -15.95
CA ALA A 162 13.86 2.68 -15.04
C ALA A 162 12.48 3.33 -14.81
N THR A 163 11.44 2.53 -14.94
CA THR A 163 10.04 2.97 -14.78
C THR A 163 9.47 2.76 -13.40
N SER A 164 10.12 1.95 -12.58
CA SER A 164 9.80 1.75 -11.16
C SER A 164 11.08 1.59 -10.36
N LEU A 165 11.09 2.09 -9.13
CA LEU A 165 12.21 2.04 -8.20
C LEU A 165 11.73 1.61 -6.81
N ALA A 166 12.54 0.80 -6.14
CA ALA A 166 12.41 0.53 -4.72
C ALA A 166 13.78 0.52 -4.04
N LEU A 167 13.87 1.06 -2.83
CA LEU A 167 15.04 0.94 -1.97
C LEU A 167 14.70 -0.05 -0.85
N SER A 168 15.58 -1.02 -0.62
CA SER A 168 15.41 -1.99 0.47
C SER A 168 15.42 -1.30 1.83
N SER A 169 14.64 -1.81 2.79
CA SER A 169 14.48 -1.21 4.13
C SER A 169 15.81 -1.13 4.91
N ASN A 170 16.75 -2.02 4.62
CA ASN A 170 18.10 -2.03 5.20
C ASN A 170 19.09 -1.12 4.47
N ASN A 171 18.66 -0.40 3.42
CA ASN A 171 19.50 0.46 2.57
C ASN A 171 20.71 -0.24 1.92
N TYR A 172 20.59 -1.53 1.58
CA TYR A 172 21.65 -2.24 0.85
C TYR A 172 21.41 -2.29 -0.65
N PHE A 173 20.15 -2.34 -1.09
CA PHE A 173 19.82 -2.57 -2.49
C PHE A 173 18.83 -1.55 -3.04
N ILE A 174 19.07 -1.11 -4.28
CA ILE A 174 18.09 -0.48 -5.12
C ILE A 174 17.62 -1.53 -6.14
N ALA A 175 16.32 -1.73 -6.28
CA ALA A 175 15.72 -2.46 -7.38
C ALA A 175 15.14 -1.46 -8.38
N SER A 176 15.45 -1.64 -9.65
CA SER A 176 14.96 -0.80 -10.75
C SER A 176 14.34 -1.67 -11.84
N ALA A 177 13.14 -1.29 -12.30
CA ALA A 177 12.44 -1.93 -13.41
C ALA A 177 12.91 -1.32 -14.74
N VAL A 178 13.60 -2.11 -15.56
CA VAL A 178 14.18 -1.65 -16.83
C VAL A 178 13.71 -2.60 -17.95
N GLY A 179 12.68 -2.23 -18.69
CA GLY A 179 12.12 -3.08 -19.72
C GLY A 179 11.72 -4.46 -19.20
N LYS A 180 12.34 -5.52 -19.68
CA LYS A 180 12.10 -6.91 -19.23
C LYS A 180 13.10 -7.39 -18.17
N GLU A 181 13.72 -6.49 -17.44
CA GLU A 181 14.69 -6.84 -16.41
C GLU A 181 14.41 -6.09 -15.11
N VAL A 182 14.73 -6.73 -14.01
CA VAL A 182 14.92 -6.06 -12.73
C VAL A 182 16.42 -5.94 -12.49
N VAL A 183 16.91 -4.71 -12.45
CA VAL A 183 18.34 -4.45 -12.18
C VAL A 183 18.51 -4.11 -10.70
N ILE A 184 19.40 -4.86 -10.07
CA ILE A 184 19.75 -4.68 -8.65
C ILE A 184 21.06 -3.95 -8.54
N TRP A 185 21.07 -2.90 -7.76
CA TRP A 185 22.25 -2.08 -7.47
C TRP A 185 22.60 -2.19 -6.00
N ASN A 186 23.89 -2.24 -5.71
CA ASN A 186 24.35 -2.03 -4.35
C ASN A 186 24.23 -0.55 -4.01
N PHE A 187 23.46 -0.23 -2.96
CA PHE A 187 23.21 1.16 -2.59
C PHE A 187 24.45 1.88 -2.08
N GLN A 188 25.40 1.18 -1.45
CA GLN A 188 26.60 1.78 -0.87
C GLN A 188 27.69 2.00 -1.94
N THR A 189 28.00 0.95 -2.74
CA THR A 189 29.05 1.02 -3.76
C THR A 189 28.58 1.68 -5.06
N ARG A 190 27.25 1.78 -5.26
CA ARG A 190 26.62 2.30 -6.49
C ARG A 190 26.82 1.40 -7.72
N GLU A 191 27.30 0.20 -7.54
CA GLU A 191 27.57 -0.75 -8.61
C GLU A 191 26.39 -1.65 -8.91
N LYS A 192 26.25 -2.03 -10.17
CA LYS A 192 25.30 -3.04 -10.62
C LYS A 192 25.69 -4.40 -10.02
N ARG A 193 24.80 -4.97 -9.21
CA ARG A 193 25.04 -6.27 -8.59
C ARG A 193 24.51 -7.43 -9.43
N LYS A 194 23.31 -7.29 -9.97
CA LYS A 194 22.66 -8.37 -10.76
C LYS A 194 21.62 -7.75 -11.69
N SER A 195 21.43 -8.40 -12.84
CA SER A 195 20.26 -8.23 -13.70
C SER A 195 19.46 -9.52 -13.67
N ILE A 196 18.17 -9.41 -13.43
CA ILE A 196 17.25 -10.53 -13.31
C ILE A 196 16.28 -10.45 -14.49
N PRO A 197 16.40 -11.36 -15.47
CA PRO A 197 15.52 -11.38 -16.63
C PRO A 197 14.11 -11.81 -16.22
N MET A 198 13.13 -11.08 -16.72
CA MET A 198 11.71 -11.36 -16.54
C MET A 198 11.10 -11.76 -17.90
N PRO A 199 10.03 -12.59 -17.89
CA PRO A 199 9.42 -13.05 -19.14
C PRO A 199 8.79 -11.92 -19.95
N ALA A 200 8.41 -10.84 -19.29
CA ALA A 200 7.69 -9.71 -19.87
C ALA A 200 8.15 -8.38 -19.24
N VAL A 201 7.60 -7.26 -19.72
CA VAL A 201 7.96 -5.92 -19.23
C VAL A 201 7.59 -5.79 -17.75
N VAL A 202 8.57 -5.38 -16.94
CA VAL A 202 8.37 -5.14 -15.52
C VAL A 202 7.56 -3.84 -15.32
N LYS A 203 6.50 -3.93 -14.54
CA LYS A 203 5.64 -2.79 -14.21
C LYS A 203 6.11 -2.11 -12.94
N GLU A 204 6.13 -2.86 -11.84
CA GLU A 204 6.44 -2.32 -10.53
C GLU A 204 7.27 -3.30 -9.72
N VAL A 205 8.07 -2.75 -8.80
CA VAL A 205 8.90 -3.49 -7.85
C VAL A 205 8.67 -2.96 -6.44
N ALA A 206 8.66 -3.85 -5.45
CA ALA A 206 8.54 -3.48 -4.04
C ALA A 206 9.34 -4.46 -3.16
N PHE A 207 10.13 -3.95 -2.22
CA PHE A 207 10.78 -4.79 -1.21
C PHE A 207 9.85 -5.10 -0.04
N SER A 208 10.04 -6.27 0.56
CA SER A 208 9.44 -6.60 1.85
C SER A 208 10.00 -5.71 2.97
N PRO A 209 9.24 -5.50 4.07
CA PRO A 209 9.67 -4.66 5.19
C PRO A 209 10.97 -5.10 5.86
N ASP A 210 11.28 -6.39 5.83
CA ASP A 210 12.53 -6.99 6.34
C ASP A 210 13.65 -7.05 5.29
N ALA A 211 13.39 -6.56 4.07
CA ALA A 211 14.27 -6.61 2.92
C ALA A 211 14.65 -8.03 2.44
N SER A 212 13.97 -9.08 2.89
CA SER A 212 14.29 -10.46 2.50
C SER A 212 13.71 -10.86 1.15
N LEU A 213 12.63 -10.18 0.71
CA LEU A 213 11.92 -10.48 -0.52
C LEU A 213 11.75 -9.24 -1.40
N LEU A 214 11.62 -9.47 -2.70
CA LEU A 214 11.27 -8.47 -3.70
C LEU A 214 10.06 -8.97 -4.50
N ALA A 215 8.98 -8.22 -4.51
CA ALA A 215 7.81 -8.46 -5.36
C ALA A 215 7.99 -7.71 -6.68
N VAL A 216 7.69 -8.39 -7.78
CA VAL A 216 7.80 -7.87 -9.15
C VAL A 216 6.52 -8.18 -9.90
N THR A 217 5.85 -7.17 -10.42
CA THR A 217 4.72 -7.33 -11.33
C THR A 217 5.15 -7.11 -12.78
N THR A 218 4.60 -7.89 -13.70
CA THR A 218 4.92 -7.83 -15.12
C THR A 218 3.67 -7.71 -15.98
N ASP A 219 3.80 -7.22 -17.20
CA ASP A 219 2.67 -6.97 -18.13
C ASP A 219 2.05 -8.25 -18.69
N ASP A 220 2.68 -9.41 -18.49
CA ASP A 220 2.10 -10.74 -18.75
C ASP A 220 1.24 -11.27 -17.59
N LYS A 221 0.81 -10.38 -16.68
CA LYS A 221 -0.13 -10.68 -15.60
C LYS A 221 0.44 -11.55 -14.47
N ARG A 222 1.74 -11.47 -14.24
CA ARG A 222 2.43 -12.24 -13.19
C ARG A 222 2.84 -11.36 -12.02
N LEU A 223 2.76 -11.95 -10.83
CA LEU A 223 3.47 -11.51 -9.64
C LEU A 223 4.57 -12.52 -9.35
N THR A 224 5.82 -12.07 -9.36
CA THR A 224 6.99 -12.89 -9.04
C THR A 224 7.58 -12.41 -7.73
N ILE A 225 7.87 -13.36 -6.83
CA ILE A 225 8.57 -13.09 -5.58
C ILE A 225 10.01 -13.60 -5.72
N ILE A 226 10.96 -12.76 -5.35
CA ILE A 226 12.39 -13.00 -5.48
C ILE A 226 13.02 -12.93 -4.09
N ASP A 227 13.82 -13.91 -3.70
CA ASP A 227 14.65 -13.90 -2.50
C ASP A 227 15.85 -12.97 -2.69
N THR A 228 16.06 -12.01 -1.81
CA THR A 228 17.14 -11.02 -1.93
C THR A 228 18.52 -11.55 -1.53
N LYS A 229 18.58 -12.72 -0.89
CA LYS A 229 19.83 -13.34 -0.48
C LYS A 229 20.63 -13.87 -1.68
N ASN A 230 19.94 -14.52 -2.60
CA ASN A 230 20.53 -15.15 -3.80
C ASN A 230 19.99 -14.56 -5.11
N TRP A 231 18.88 -13.82 -5.06
CA TRP A 231 18.13 -13.27 -6.19
C TRP A 231 17.47 -14.33 -7.07
N ASP A 232 17.06 -15.44 -6.46
CA ASP A 232 16.30 -16.47 -7.13
C ASP A 232 14.80 -16.20 -7.00
N LYS A 233 14.06 -16.62 -8.02
CA LYS A 233 12.59 -16.56 -8.02
C LYS A 233 12.09 -17.69 -7.14
N VAL A 234 11.49 -17.34 -6.00
CA VAL A 234 11.00 -18.33 -5.01
C VAL A 234 9.53 -18.63 -5.18
N ASP A 235 8.77 -17.70 -5.80
CA ASP A 235 7.35 -17.91 -6.06
C ASP A 235 6.87 -17.16 -7.30
N ILE A 236 5.91 -17.73 -8.03
CA ILE A 236 5.34 -17.11 -9.23
C ILE A 236 3.83 -17.33 -9.24
N PHE A 237 3.09 -16.24 -9.14
CA PHE A 237 1.64 -16.22 -9.27
C PHE A 237 1.27 -15.79 -10.70
N ASP A 238 0.98 -16.77 -11.57
CA ASP A 238 0.67 -16.58 -13.01
C ASP A 238 -0.81 -16.75 -13.36
N LYS A 239 -1.64 -17.11 -12.37
CA LYS A 239 -3.08 -17.37 -12.53
C LYS A 239 -3.97 -16.33 -11.88
N LEU A 240 -3.44 -15.11 -11.62
CA LEU A 240 -4.22 -14.05 -10.99
C LEU A 240 -5.19 -13.33 -11.95
N GLY A 241 -5.15 -13.64 -13.24
CA GLY A 241 -6.23 -13.38 -14.19
C GLY A 241 -6.25 -12.00 -14.86
N GLY A 242 -5.40 -11.05 -14.48
CA GLY A 242 -5.42 -9.69 -15.05
C GLY A 242 -4.10 -8.94 -14.88
N MET A 243 -4.04 -7.70 -15.38
CA MET A 243 -2.88 -6.83 -15.21
C MET A 243 -2.69 -6.48 -13.74
N LEU A 244 -1.49 -6.69 -13.22
CA LEU A 244 -1.16 -6.51 -11.81
C LEU A 244 -0.37 -5.22 -11.61
N THR A 245 -0.78 -4.43 -10.64
CA THR A 245 -0.12 -3.17 -10.23
C THR A 245 -0.11 -3.02 -8.71
N SER A 246 0.62 -2.04 -8.24
CA SER A 246 0.63 -1.62 -6.83
C SER A 246 0.95 -2.75 -5.83
N PRO A 247 2.08 -3.51 -6.04
CA PRO A 247 2.47 -4.53 -5.08
C PRO A 247 2.82 -3.89 -3.75
N SER A 248 2.23 -4.39 -2.66
CA SER A 248 2.50 -3.91 -1.31
C SER A 248 2.58 -5.06 -0.32
N PHE A 249 3.68 -5.14 0.40
CA PHE A 249 3.86 -6.14 1.45
C PHE A 249 3.14 -5.76 2.73
N HIS A 250 2.52 -6.75 3.35
CA HIS A 250 2.10 -6.67 4.75
C HIS A 250 3.33 -6.39 5.64
N PRO A 251 3.20 -5.61 6.73
CA PRO A 251 4.34 -5.26 7.60
C PRO A 251 5.13 -6.44 8.15
N GLU A 252 4.53 -7.62 8.26
CA GLU A 252 5.22 -8.85 8.68
C GLU A 252 5.83 -9.64 7.50
N GLY A 253 5.72 -9.16 6.27
CA GLY A 253 6.31 -9.80 5.10
C GLY A 253 5.63 -11.08 4.60
N LYS A 254 4.51 -11.49 5.20
CA LYS A 254 3.85 -12.79 4.91
C LYS A 254 2.80 -12.74 3.81
N TYR A 255 2.30 -11.55 3.52
CA TYR A 255 1.28 -11.31 2.50
C TYR A 255 1.72 -10.19 1.56
N VAL A 256 1.23 -10.27 0.33
CA VAL A 256 1.36 -9.19 -0.65
C VAL A 256 -0.03 -8.87 -1.19
N SER A 257 -0.38 -7.59 -1.23
CA SER A 257 -1.53 -7.11 -1.98
C SER A 257 -1.10 -6.66 -3.37
N VAL A 258 -1.93 -6.90 -4.35
CA VAL A 258 -1.84 -6.34 -5.70
C VAL A 258 -3.21 -5.90 -6.18
N VAL A 259 -3.24 -4.96 -7.10
CA VAL A 259 -4.46 -4.56 -7.80
C VAL A 259 -4.50 -5.26 -9.16
N ARG A 260 -5.62 -5.92 -9.47
CA ARG A 260 -5.87 -6.56 -10.75
C ARG A 260 -6.79 -5.70 -11.62
N ASP A 261 -6.37 -5.39 -12.85
CA ASP A 261 -7.12 -4.65 -13.87
C ASP A 261 -7.70 -3.31 -13.39
N ASN A 262 -7.07 -2.67 -12.41
CA ASN A 262 -7.58 -1.48 -11.72
C ASN A 262 -9.00 -1.67 -11.10
N LYS A 263 -9.34 -2.90 -10.70
CA LYS A 263 -10.67 -3.24 -10.16
C LYS A 263 -10.59 -3.98 -8.83
N ASP A 264 -9.90 -5.12 -8.84
CA ASP A 264 -9.93 -6.04 -7.72
C ASP A 264 -8.65 -5.92 -6.90
N ILE A 265 -8.76 -6.13 -5.61
CA ILE A 265 -7.62 -6.29 -4.72
C ILE A 265 -7.43 -7.78 -4.50
N ILE A 266 -6.22 -8.27 -4.73
CA ILE A 266 -5.84 -9.65 -4.47
C ILE A 266 -4.81 -9.65 -3.35
N ILE A 267 -5.03 -10.48 -2.36
CA ILE A 267 -4.09 -10.77 -1.28
C ILE A 267 -3.53 -12.16 -1.50
N VAL A 268 -2.22 -12.26 -1.64
CA VAL A 268 -1.51 -13.54 -1.72
C VAL A 268 -0.79 -13.83 -0.41
N ASN A 269 -0.88 -15.09 0.02
CA ASN A 269 -0.16 -15.62 1.17
C ASN A 269 1.14 -16.27 0.68
N LEU A 270 2.27 -15.69 1.05
CA LEU A 270 3.59 -16.13 0.60
C LEU A 270 4.06 -17.43 1.28
N LYS A 271 3.49 -17.77 2.44
CA LYS A 271 3.86 -19.00 3.14
C LYS A 271 3.34 -20.24 2.43
N ASN A 272 2.13 -20.15 1.89
CA ASN A 272 1.43 -21.29 1.29
C ASN A 272 1.34 -21.16 -0.24
N SER A 273 1.84 -20.06 -0.82
CA SER A 273 1.78 -19.74 -2.26
C SER A 273 0.35 -19.76 -2.82
N VAL A 274 -0.61 -19.22 -2.07
CA VAL A 274 -2.03 -19.21 -2.45
C VAL A 274 -2.60 -17.80 -2.44
N VAL A 275 -3.70 -17.62 -3.17
CA VAL A 275 -4.55 -16.45 -3.03
C VAL A 275 -5.33 -16.61 -1.72
N GLU A 276 -5.06 -15.72 -0.76
CA GLU A 276 -5.75 -15.71 0.53
C GLU A 276 -7.13 -15.07 0.41
N GLN A 277 -7.20 -13.98 -0.34
CA GLN A 277 -8.45 -13.25 -0.51
C GLN A 277 -8.47 -12.48 -1.83
N GLU A 278 -9.64 -12.45 -2.45
CA GLU A 278 -9.99 -11.53 -3.53
C GLU A 278 -11.10 -10.60 -3.04
N LEU A 279 -10.91 -9.30 -3.21
CA LEU A 279 -11.91 -8.28 -2.91
C LEU A 279 -12.40 -7.72 -4.26
N PRO A 280 -13.50 -8.24 -4.80
CA PRO A 280 -14.05 -7.73 -6.05
C PRO A 280 -14.71 -6.38 -5.82
N GLU A 281 -14.24 -5.37 -6.51
CA GLU A 281 -14.76 -4.01 -6.46
C GLU A 281 -15.59 -3.70 -7.72
N ALA A 282 -16.69 -4.39 -7.88
CA ALA A 282 -17.44 -4.56 -9.12
C ALA A 282 -17.85 -3.29 -9.88
N GLN A 283 -17.79 -2.09 -9.29
CA GLN A 283 -18.29 -0.89 -9.95
C GLN A 283 -17.36 0.33 -9.91
N ILE A 284 -16.39 0.38 -9.02
CA ILE A 284 -15.54 1.56 -8.84
C ILE A 284 -14.08 1.08 -8.80
N GLY A 285 -13.34 1.32 -9.88
CA GLY A 285 -11.98 0.81 -10.04
C GLY A 285 -11.04 1.19 -8.91
N VAL A 286 -10.25 0.23 -8.42
CA VAL A 286 -9.16 0.45 -7.49
C VAL A 286 -7.93 0.91 -8.28
N MET A 287 -7.34 2.02 -7.88
CA MET A 287 -6.15 2.60 -8.56
C MET A 287 -4.85 2.15 -7.91
N GLY A 288 -4.87 1.80 -6.62
CA GLY A 288 -3.70 1.33 -5.91
C GLY A 288 -4.04 0.82 -4.52
N THR A 289 -3.13 0.04 -3.94
CA THR A 289 -3.20 -0.48 -2.58
C THR A 289 -1.90 -0.25 -1.84
N ARG A 290 -1.99 -0.12 -0.52
CA ARG A 290 -0.82 -0.08 0.34
C ARG A 290 -1.13 -0.59 1.74
N PHE A 291 -0.33 -1.53 2.23
CA PHE A 291 -0.33 -1.91 3.64
C PHE A 291 0.29 -0.82 4.50
N PHE A 292 -0.28 -0.67 5.67
CA PHE A 292 0.11 0.34 6.63
C PHE A 292 -0.01 -0.20 8.05
N LYS A 293 1.01 0.06 8.87
CA LYS A 293 0.97 -0.22 10.30
C LYS A 293 0.87 1.08 11.08
N ASN A 294 -0.15 1.20 11.90
CA ASN A 294 -0.28 2.32 12.82
C ASN A 294 0.75 2.19 13.95
N ASN A 295 1.63 3.18 14.08
CA ASN A 295 2.69 3.17 15.08
C ASN A 295 2.19 3.38 16.52
N GLN A 296 0.95 3.89 16.69
CA GLN A 296 0.40 4.16 18.02
C GLN A 296 -0.14 2.90 18.68
N ASN A 297 -0.88 2.07 17.94
CA ASN A 297 -1.56 0.90 18.47
C ASN A 297 -1.19 -0.40 17.75
N SER A 298 -0.20 -0.37 16.86
CA SER A 298 0.27 -1.52 16.08
C SER A 298 -0.77 -2.17 15.15
N GLU A 299 -1.95 -1.56 14.97
CA GLU A 299 -2.94 -2.02 14.02
C GLU A 299 -2.41 -1.98 12.59
N VAL A 300 -2.78 -2.98 11.80
CA VAL A 300 -2.44 -3.06 10.39
C VAL A 300 -3.68 -2.83 9.55
N PHE A 301 -3.55 -1.95 8.58
CA PHE A 301 -4.57 -1.65 7.61
C PHE A 301 -4.05 -1.90 6.20
N LEU A 302 -4.93 -2.29 5.29
CA LEU A 302 -4.73 -2.10 3.87
C LEU A 302 -5.52 -0.87 3.45
N LEU A 303 -4.88 0.07 2.80
CA LEU A 303 -5.54 1.19 2.17
C LEU A 303 -5.71 0.88 0.69
N SER A 304 -6.89 1.20 0.17
CA SER A 304 -7.12 1.23 -1.27
C SER A 304 -7.72 2.57 -1.67
N ASN A 305 -7.33 3.09 -2.82
CA ASN A 305 -7.96 4.26 -3.39
C ASN A 305 -8.81 3.90 -4.61
N ARG A 306 -10.02 4.38 -4.59
CA ARG A 306 -10.96 4.42 -5.71
C ARG A 306 -11.04 5.86 -6.24
N PRO A 307 -11.64 6.12 -7.42
CA PRO A 307 -11.66 7.47 -7.99
C PRO A 307 -12.20 8.57 -7.06
N TYR A 308 -13.07 8.23 -6.11
CA TYR A 308 -13.68 9.19 -5.17
C TYR A 308 -13.62 8.76 -3.72
N GLN A 309 -12.87 7.69 -3.41
CA GLN A 309 -12.85 7.11 -2.07
C GLN A 309 -11.46 6.61 -1.69
N ILE A 310 -11.14 6.68 -0.41
CA ILE A 310 -10.07 5.91 0.20
C ILE A 310 -10.72 4.97 1.20
N VAL A 311 -10.48 3.68 1.04
CA VAL A 311 -11.03 2.64 1.90
C VAL A 311 -9.93 2.08 2.78
N PHE A 312 -10.22 1.99 4.07
CA PHE A 312 -9.38 1.36 5.07
C PHE A 312 -9.95 -0.02 5.37
N TRP A 313 -9.18 -1.02 5.05
CA TRP A 313 -9.46 -2.41 5.36
C TRP A 313 -8.69 -2.80 6.61
N ASP A 314 -9.37 -3.37 7.60
CA ASP A 314 -8.70 -3.97 8.74
C ASP A 314 -7.93 -5.21 8.29
N ALA A 315 -6.61 -5.17 8.41
CA ALA A 315 -5.70 -6.24 8.02
C ALA A 315 -5.14 -7.03 9.23
N ASN A 316 -5.63 -6.75 10.44
CA ASN A 316 -5.17 -7.45 11.65
C ASN A 316 -5.50 -8.94 11.59
N GLY A 317 -6.60 -9.33 10.93
CA GLY A 317 -6.98 -10.72 10.70
C GLY A 317 -5.96 -11.52 9.88
N LEU A 318 -5.14 -10.85 9.06
CA LEU A 318 -4.01 -11.46 8.35
C LEU A 318 -2.80 -11.71 9.27
N ASN A 319 -2.81 -11.21 10.51
CA ASN A 319 -1.75 -11.48 11.46
C ASN A 319 -1.90 -12.91 11.99
N PRO A 320 -0.89 -13.81 11.80
CA PRO A 320 -0.97 -15.19 12.25
C PRO A 320 -1.21 -15.36 13.76
N PHE A 321 -0.79 -14.36 14.56
CA PHE A 321 -1.03 -14.34 15.99
C PHE A 321 -2.52 -14.11 16.29
N TYR A 322 -3.14 -13.16 15.61
CA TYR A 322 -4.57 -12.88 15.74
C TYR A 322 -5.42 -14.03 15.20
N GLY A 323 -5.12 -14.52 14.01
CA GLY A 323 -5.82 -15.67 13.41
C GLY A 323 -5.74 -16.91 14.29
N LYS A 324 -4.64 -17.11 15.03
CA LYS A 324 -4.49 -18.24 15.93
C LYS A 324 -5.31 -18.09 17.22
N ILE A 325 -5.39 -16.87 17.78
CA ILE A 325 -6.22 -16.59 18.95
C ILE A 325 -7.70 -16.64 18.57
N MET A 326 -8.09 -15.89 17.53
CA MET A 326 -9.45 -15.92 17.02
C MET A 326 -9.89 -17.34 16.64
N GLY A 327 -9.02 -18.11 15.98
CA GLY A 327 -9.28 -19.49 15.60
C GLY A 327 -9.63 -20.37 16.78
N LYS A 328 -8.83 -20.31 17.84
CA LYS A 328 -9.10 -21.09 19.05
C LYS A 328 -10.41 -20.73 19.72
N GLU A 329 -10.73 -19.43 19.80
CA GLU A 329 -11.97 -18.98 20.45
C GLU A 329 -13.20 -19.26 19.60
N VAL A 330 -13.10 -19.06 18.28
CA VAL A 330 -14.17 -19.44 17.35
C VAL A 330 -14.40 -20.95 17.37
N ASP A 331 -13.33 -21.76 17.35
CA ASP A 331 -13.43 -23.22 17.44
C ASP A 331 -14.05 -23.66 18.78
N ALA A 332 -13.70 -23.00 19.88
CA ALA A 332 -14.30 -23.28 21.18
C ALA A 332 -15.82 -22.96 21.17
N LYS A 333 -16.22 -21.79 20.68
CA LYS A 333 -17.64 -21.42 20.53
C LYS A 333 -18.39 -22.37 19.56
N MET A 334 -17.77 -22.77 18.45
CA MET A 334 -18.33 -23.73 17.50
C MET A 334 -18.51 -25.12 18.14
N ASN A 335 -17.50 -25.60 18.86
CA ASN A 335 -17.59 -26.89 19.57
C ASN A 335 -18.71 -26.93 20.61
N GLU A 336 -18.99 -25.80 21.23
CA GLU A 336 -20.13 -25.68 22.14
C GLU A 336 -21.46 -25.66 21.39
N TRP A 337 -21.53 -24.87 20.30
CA TRP A 337 -22.73 -24.70 19.49
C TRP A 337 -23.19 -25.99 18.78
N VAL A 338 -22.29 -26.86 18.37
CA VAL A 338 -22.60 -28.15 17.72
C VAL A 338 -23.11 -29.21 18.73
N LYS A 339 -23.05 -28.97 20.04
CA LYS A 339 -23.61 -29.88 21.01
C LYS A 339 -25.14 -29.88 20.92
N MET A 340 -25.71 -31.05 21.04
CA MET A 340 -27.17 -31.21 21.11
C MET A 340 -27.70 -30.51 22.36
N MET A 341 -28.72 -29.67 22.18
CA MET A 341 -29.32 -28.95 23.33
C MET A 341 -30.23 -29.86 24.13
N GLN A 342 -30.38 -29.57 25.43
CA GLN A 342 -31.28 -30.34 26.27
C GLN A 342 -32.72 -30.22 25.79
N GLY A 343 -33.33 -31.36 25.42
CA GLY A 343 -34.69 -31.42 24.90
C GLY A 343 -34.81 -31.20 23.37
N GLU A 344 -33.71 -31.05 22.66
CA GLU A 344 -33.68 -30.95 21.19
C GLU A 344 -33.92 -32.33 20.57
N SER A 345 -34.82 -32.39 19.57
CA SER A 345 -35.00 -33.61 18.78
C SER A 345 -33.86 -33.81 17.78
N MET A 346 -33.67 -35.05 17.32
CA MET A 346 -32.67 -35.36 16.27
C MET A 346 -32.95 -34.63 14.95
N GLU A 347 -34.19 -34.37 14.63
CA GLU A 347 -34.63 -33.62 13.45
C GLU A 347 -34.29 -32.14 13.59
N ASP A 348 -34.59 -31.52 14.73
CA ASP A 348 -34.26 -30.13 15.02
C ASP A 348 -32.75 -29.92 15.04
N TYR A 349 -32.02 -30.87 15.64
CA TYR A 349 -30.56 -30.85 15.63
C TYR A 349 -30.01 -30.88 14.23
N ALA A 350 -30.49 -31.75 13.34
CA ALA A 350 -30.02 -31.85 11.95
C ALA A 350 -30.35 -30.56 11.14
N ILE A 351 -31.45 -29.90 11.42
CA ILE A 351 -31.82 -28.61 10.81
C ILE A 351 -30.89 -27.52 11.33
N ARG A 352 -30.59 -27.47 12.62
CA ARG A 352 -29.72 -26.44 13.23
C ARG A 352 -28.25 -26.61 12.84
N VAL A 353 -27.75 -27.86 12.75
CA VAL A 353 -26.32 -28.18 12.60
C VAL A 353 -26.04 -28.80 11.22
N ASN A 354 -26.60 -28.23 10.14
CA ASN A 354 -26.21 -28.56 8.78
C ASN A 354 -25.01 -27.72 8.29
N ASP A 355 -24.47 -28.03 7.12
CA ASP A 355 -23.28 -27.36 6.61
C ASP A 355 -23.44 -25.85 6.39
N GLU A 356 -24.62 -25.42 5.92
CA GLU A 356 -24.93 -24.00 5.71
C GLU A 356 -25.05 -23.24 7.04
N SER A 357 -25.75 -23.83 8.01
CA SER A 357 -25.89 -23.26 9.35
C SER A 357 -24.57 -23.21 10.10
N ARG A 358 -23.71 -24.21 9.94
CA ARG A 358 -22.34 -24.22 10.49
C ARG A 358 -21.50 -23.07 9.94
N LEU A 359 -21.51 -22.89 8.64
CA LEU A 359 -20.77 -21.80 8.00
C LEU A 359 -21.25 -20.44 8.49
N LYS A 360 -22.56 -20.25 8.53
CA LYS A 360 -23.19 -19.01 9.02
C LYS A 360 -22.86 -18.73 10.49
N GLN A 361 -22.94 -19.76 11.33
CA GLN A 361 -22.64 -19.62 12.75
C GLN A 361 -21.16 -19.35 13.02
N GLN A 362 -20.28 -19.97 12.26
CA GLN A 362 -18.83 -19.71 12.34
C GLN A 362 -18.52 -18.24 11.99
N GLN A 363 -19.20 -17.69 11.00
CA GLN A 363 -19.05 -16.27 10.65
C GLN A 363 -19.54 -15.34 11.76
N LEU A 364 -20.65 -15.66 12.41
CA LEU A 364 -21.16 -14.89 13.56
C LEU A 364 -20.18 -14.91 14.73
N PHE A 365 -19.68 -16.08 15.09
CA PHE A 365 -18.70 -16.20 16.17
C PHE A 365 -17.37 -15.50 15.85
N ALA A 366 -16.94 -15.52 14.58
CA ALA A 366 -15.75 -14.77 14.18
C ALA A 366 -15.93 -13.25 14.37
N GLN A 367 -17.12 -12.72 14.10
CA GLN A 367 -17.44 -11.31 14.34
C GLN A 367 -17.47 -10.98 15.85
N GLU A 368 -18.10 -11.83 16.63
CA GLU A 368 -18.20 -11.67 18.08
C GLU A 368 -16.82 -11.64 18.72
N VAL A 369 -15.97 -12.65 18.43
CA VAL A 369 -14.59 -12.73 18.92
C VAL A 369 -13.74 -11.55 18.45
N ALA A 370 -13.90 -11.12 17.19
CA ALA A 370 -13.21 -9.94 16.69
C ALA A 370 -13.60 -8.66 17.43
N THR A 371 -14.88 -8.54 17.78
CA THR A 371 -15.42 -7.39 18.54
C THR A 371 -14.94 -7.42 19.99
N GLU A 372 -14.94 -8.59 20.63
CA GLU A 372 -14.43 -8.79 21.97
C GLU A 372 -12.94 -8.43 22.07
N LEU A 373 -12.12 -8.97 21.16
CA LEU A 373 -10.68 -8.67 21.10
C LEU A 373 -10.37 -7.20 20.75
N ALA A 374 -11.25 -6.51 20.03
CA ALA A 374 -11.12 -5.09 19.77
C ALA A 374 -11.56 -4.23 20.96
N GLY A 375 -12.57 -4.69 21.72
CA GLY A 375 -13.10 -4.01 22.92
C GLY A 375 -12.10 -4.02 24.09
N ASP A 376 -11.40 -5.12 24.31
CA ASP A 376 -10.40 -5.25 25.37
C ASP A 376 -9.19 -4.33 25.21
N ARG A 377 -9.01 -3.75 24.02
CA ARG A 377 -7.93 -2.79 23.73
C ARG A 377 -8.31 -1.32 23.97
N ILE A 378 -9.59 -1.02 24.04
CA ILE A 378 -10.09 0.34 24.30
C ILE A 378 -10.10 0.64 25.81
N SER A 379 -9.98 -0.39 26.66
CA SER A 379 -10.02 -0.28 28.12
C SER A 379 -8.65 -0.26 28.81
N ILE A 380 -7.54 -0.15 28.05
CA ILE A 380 -6.21 0.02 28.63
C ILE A 380 -5.71 1.42 28.21
N ASP A 381 -6.21 2.43 28.89
CA ASP A 381 -5.61 3.74 29.08
C ASP A 381 -5.41 4.02 30.58
#